data_759892eabad498f7903894722105425b
#
_entry.id   759892eabad498f7903894722105425b
#
_cell.length_a   1.000
_cell.length_b   1.000
_cell.length_c   1.000
_cell.angle_alpha   90.00
_cell.angle_beta   90.00
_cell.angle_gamma   90.00
#
_symmetry.space_group_name_H-M   'P 1'
#
loop_
_entity.id
_entity.type
_entity.pdbx_description
1 polymer ?
#
loop_
_entity_poly.entity_id
_entity_poly.type
_entity_poly.pdbx_seq_one_letter_code
_entity_poly.pdbx_strand_id
1 'polypeptide(L)'
;MAVTVLPSLTREYTWHEIALMTRAAPARLLGLHDRGHLAPGARADIACYRPQEDKAEMFRRAEYVFKDGVLIMERGRVVREHQGRIVAIAPPFDRAIERRLALHYDEVYGAPLGAFDVPEAAIGEGAREVVRWP
;
A
#
# COMPACT_ATOMS: atom_id res chain seq x y z
N MET A 1 -3.53 -24.57 11.21
CA MET A 1 -3.54 -24.28 12.65
C MET A 1 -2.94 -22.91 12.88
N ALA A 2 -3.76 -21.94 13.31
CA ALA A 2 -3.22 -20.64 13.73
C ALA A 2 -2.61 -20.83 15.14
N VAL A 3 -1.30 -20.71 15.24
CA VAL A 3 -0.62 -20.68 16.54
C VAL A 3 -0.80 -19.26 17.07
N THR A 4 -1.80 -19.05 17.92
CA THR A 4 -1.90 -17.79 18.64
C THR A 4 -1.00 -17.84 19.85
N VAL A 5 -0.11 -16.85 19.98
CA VAL A 5 0.80 -16.69 21.11
C VAL A 5 0.06 -16.18 22.36
N LEU A 6 -1.19 -15.75 22.19
CA LEU A 6 -2.02 -15.14 23.23
C LEU A 6 -3.39 -15.84 23.29
N PRO A 7 -3.46 -17.07 23.82
CA PRO A 7 -4.71 -17.83 23.86
C PRO A 7 -5.84 -17.17 24.68
N SER A 8 -5.52 -16.15 25.48
CA SER A 8 -6.51 -15.37 26.25
C SER A 8 -7.13 -14.20 25.47
N LEU A 9 -6.68 -13.93 24.24
CA LEU A 9 -7.23 -12.88 23.41
C LEU A 9 -8.55 -13.38 22.77
N THR A 10 -9.67 -12.96 23.34
CA THR A 10 -11.02 -13.28 22.83
C THR A 10 -11.61 -12.15 21.99
N ARG A 11 -10.95 -10.97 21.96
CA ARG A 11 -11.43 -9.81 21.21
C ARG A 11 -11.10 -9.95 19.73
N GLU A 12 -12.09 -9.79 18.90
CA GLU A 12 -11.93 -9.63 17.46
C GLU A 12 -11.89 -8.14 17.06
N TYR A 13 -11.22 -7.84 15.94
CA TYR A 13 -11.27 -6.51 15.35
C TYR A 13 -12.65 -6.21 14.76
N THR A 14 -13.13 -5.00 14.96
CA THR A 14 -14.29 -4.46 14.28
C THR A 14 -13.98 -4.17 12.81
N TRP A 15 -15.00 -4.07 11.97
CA TRP A 15 -14.85 -3.68 10.55
C TRP A 15 -14.12 -2.34 10.39
N HIS A 16 -14.42 -1.39 11.27
CA HIS A 16 -13.78 -0.08 11.28
C HIS A 16 -12.29 -0.18 11.59
N GLU A 17 -11.91 -0.94 12.60
CA GLU A 17 -10.50 -1.17 12.94
C GLU A 17 -9.73 -1.85 11.80
N ILE A 18 -10.34 -2.85 11.16
CA ILE A 18 -9.74 -3.51 10.00
C ILE A 18 -9.52 -2.49 8.86
N ALA A 19 -10.52 -1.66 8.55
CA ALA A 19 -10.40 -0.63 7.52
C ALA A 19 -9.31 0.40 7.87
N LEU A 20 -9.24 0.86 9.11
CA LEU A 20 -8.19 1.76 9.57
C LEU A 20 -6.80 1.15 9.40
N MET A 21 -6.58 -0.05 9.91
CA MET A 21 -5.26 -0.70 9.90
C MET A 21 -4.78 -1.07 8.50
N THR A 22 -5.70 -1.47 7.62
CA THR A 22 -5.33 -2.01 6.30
C THR A 22 -5.45 -1.00 5.16
N ARG A 23 -6.11 0.14 5.38
CA ARG A 23 -6.38 1.15 4.33
C ARG A 23 -5.98 2.55 4.75
N ALA A 24 -6.67 3.13 5.73
CA ALA A 24 -6.50 4.54 6.07
C ALA A 24 -5.12 4.84 6.70
N ALA A 25 -4.67 4.02 7.65
CA ALA A 25 -3.39 4.23 8.30
C ALA A 25 -2.19 4.05 7.35
N PRO A 26 -2.08 2.97 6.54
CA PRO A 26 -1.01 2.86 5.55
C PRO A 26 -1.00 4.00 4.53
N ALA A 27 -2.16 4.40 4.01
CA ALA A 27 -2.24 5.52 3.08
C ALA A 27 -1.73 6.82 3.71
N ARG A 28 -2.15 7.11 4.94
CA ARG A 28 -1.71 8.29 5.70
C ARG A 28 -0.21 8.26 5.99
N LEU A 29 0.34 7.11 6.42
CA LEU A 29 1.77 6.94 6.67
C LEU A 29 2.63 7.16 5.43
N LEU A 30 2.08 6.87 4.25
CA LEU A 30 2.73 7.09 2.96
C LEU A 30 2.41 8.46 2.35
N GLY A 31 1.71 9.37 3.05
CA GLY A 31 1.32 10.68 2.53
C GLY A 31 0.30 10.62 1.39
N LEU A 32 -0.39 9.51 1.21
CA LEU A 32 -1.38 9.30 0.16
C LEU A 32 -2.76 9.79 0.63
N HIS A 33 -2.98 11.12 0.60
CA HIS A 33 -4.17 11.74 1.17
C HIS A 33 -5.44 11.56 0.32
N ASP A 34 -5.30 11.16 -0.94
CA ASP A 34 -6.38 10.96 -1.89
C ASP A 34 -6.91 9.51 -1.93
N ARG A 35 -6.45 8.64 -1.02
CA ARG A 35 -6.83 7.22 -1.01
C ARG A 35 -6.87 6.63 0.40
N GLY A 36 -7.36 5.38 0.51
CA GLY A 36 -7.51 4.71 1.79
C GLY A 36 -8.78 5.10 2.57
N HIS A 37 -9.67 5.90 1.98
CA HIS A 37 -10.95 6.33 2.53
C HIS A 37 -11.99 6.55 1.41
N LEU A 38 -13.26 6.73 1.78
CA LEU A 38 -14.38 6.91 0.86
C LEU A 38 -14.95 8.35 0.90
N ALA A 39 -14.18 9.33 1.35
CA ALA A 39 -14.61 10.72 1.37
C ALA A 39 -14.66 11.32 -0.05
N PRO A 40 -15.45 12.39 -0.28
CA PRO A 40 -15.45 13.11 -1.54
C PRO A 40 -14.04 13.56 -1.95
N GLY A 41 -13.70 13.37 -3.22
CA GLY A 41 -12.38 13.69 -3.76
C GLY A 41 -11.34 12.55 -3.62
N ALA A 42 -11.64 11.49 -2.88
CA ALA A 42 -10.79 10.30 -2.84
C ALA A 42 -10.86 9.51 -4.15
N ARG A 43 -9.76 8.84 -4.49
CA ARG A 43 -9.75 7.87 -5.59
C ARG A 43 -10.69 6.72 -5.30
N ALA A 44 -11.45 6.33 -6.29
CA ALA A 44 -12.40 5.22 -6.18
C ALA A 44 -11.68 3.86 -6.34
N ASP A 45 -10.73 3.57 -5.43
CA ASP A 45 -10.07 2.28 -5.27
C ASP A 45 -10.84 1.50 -4.19
N ILE A 46 -11.83 0.71 -4.59
CA ILE A 46 -12.84 0.13 -3.70
C ILE A 46 -12.89 -1.37 -3.88
N ALA A 47 -12.83 -2.12 -2.77
CA ALA A 47 -13.13 -3.54 -2.76
C ALA A 47 -14.41 -3.77 -1.94
N CYS A 48 -15.41 -4.39 -2.55
CA CYS A 48 -16.66 -4.75 -1.91
C CYS A 48 -16.67 -6.23 -1.56
N TYR A 49 -17.08 -6.54 -0.34
CA TYR A 49 -17.17 -7.90 0.17
C TYR A 49 -18.59 -8.20 0.59
N ARG A 50 -19.02 -9.46 0.41
CA ARG A 50 -20.30 -9.93 0.93
C ARG A 50 -20.13 -10.20 2.42
N PRO A 51 -20.96 -9.62 3.30
CA PRO A 51 -20.87 -9.88 4.74
C PRO A 51 -21.01 -11.37 5.06
N GLN A 52 -20.14 -11.87 5.92
CA GLN A 52 -20.16 -13.23 6.47
C GLN A 52 -19.85 -13.17 7.96
N GLU A 53 -20.26 -14.17 8.72
CA GLU A 53 -19.97 -14.29 10.16
C GLU A 53 -18.45 -14.44 10.36
N ASP A 54 -17.81 -15.31 9.59
CA ASP A 54 -16.37 -15.46 9.57
C ASP A 54 -15.74 -14.35 8.70
N LYS A 55 -15.06 -13.42 9.36
CA LYS A 55 -14.37 -12.32 8.70
C LYS A 55 -13.24 -12.79 7.80
N ALA A 56 -12.53 -13.86 8.16
CA ALA A 56 -11.45 -14.41 7.36
C ALA A 56 -11.98 -14.95 6.04
N GLU A 57 -13.07 -15.69 6.07
CA GLU A 57 -13.75 -16.18 4.86
C GLU A 57 -14.30 -15.03 4.02
N MET A 58 -14.86 -13.99 4.64
CA MET A 58 -15.35 -12.82 3.93
C MET A 58 -14.25 -12.16 3.10
N PHE A 59 -13.05 -12.00 3.66
CA PHE A 59 -11.95 -11.32 2.98
C PHE A 59 -11.22 -12.19 1.94
N ARG A 60 -11.50 -13.49 1.85
CA ARG A 60 -10.88 -14.36 0.84
C ARG A 60 -11.21 -13.95 -0.59
N ARG A 61 -12.40 -13.39 -0.81
CA ARG A 61 -12.86 -13.06 -2.16
C ARG A 61 -13.70 -11.81 -2.16
N ALA A 62 -13.23 -10.79 -2.85
CA ALA A 62 -14.03 -9.62 -3.13
C ALA A 62 -15.17 -9.96 -4.11
N GLU A 63 -16.33 -9.38 -3.91
CA GLU A 63 -17.46 -9.48 -4.86
C GLU A 63 -17.26 -8.52 -6.02
N TYR A 64 -16.84 -7.28 -5.71
CA TYR A 64 -16.49 -6.26 -6.72
C TYR A 64 -15.19 -5.58 -6.34
N VAL A 65 -14.37 -5.27 -7.35
CA VAL A 65 -13.19 -4.43 -7.17
C VAL A 65 -13.20 -3.33 -8.22
N PHE A 66 -13.10 -2.11 -7.74
CA PHE A 66 -12.95 -0.90 -8.56
C PHE A 66 -11.54 -0.35 -8.39
N LYS A 67 -10.95 0.07 -9.51
CA LYS A 67 -9.69 0.78 -9.55
C LYS A 67 -9.88 2.09 -10.33
N ASP A 68 -9.56 3.22 -9.69
CA ASP A 68 -9.84 4.56 -10.25
C ASP A 68 -11.28 4.71 -10.77
N GLY A 69 -12.27 4.11 -10.08
CA GLY A 69 -13.68 4.11 -10.46
C GLY A 69 -14.07 3.11 -11.56
N VAL A 70 -13.12 2.36 -12.12
CA VAL A 70 -13.37 1.36 -13.15
C VAL A 70 -13.56 -0.01 -12.50
N LEU A 71 -14.66 -0.69 -12.81
CA LEU A 71 -14.89 -2.07 -12.38
C LEU A 71 -13.89 -2.99 -13.07
N ILE A 72 -13.00 -3.61 -12.29
CA ILE A 72 -11.95 -4.52 -12.79
C ILE A 72 -12.21 -5.97 -12.42
N MET A 73 -12.98 -6.23 -11.35
CA MET A 73 -13.33 -7.58 -10.92
C MET A 73 -14.80 -7.63 -10.48
N GLU A 74 -15.50 -8.67 -10.92
CA GLU A 74 -16.86 -9.00 -10.50
C GLU A 74 -16.94 -10.48 -10.12
N ARG A 75 -17.50 -10.78 -8.93
CA ARG A 75 -17.72 -12.15 -8.41
C ARG A 75 -16.48 -13.04 -8.53
N GLY A 76 -15.29 -12.44 -8.31
CA GLY A 76 -14.01 -13.12 -8.36
C GLY A 76 -13.47 -13.42 -9.76
N ARG A 77 -14.05 -12.82 -10.81
CA ARG A 77 -13.53 -12.86 -12.17
C ARG A 77 -13.02 -11.49 -12.56
N VAL A 78 -11.84 -11.43 -13.14
CA VAL A 78 -11.33 -10.20 -13.75
C VAL A 78 -12.16 -9.93 -15.02
N VAL A 79 -12.82 -8.77 -15.06
CA VAL A 79 -13.68 -8.35 -16.18
C VAL A 79 -13.03 -7.28 -17.04
N ARG A 80 -11.97 -6.63 -16.50
CA ARG A 80 -11.20 -5.63 -17.24
C ARG A 80 -9.78 -5.58 -16.70
N GLU A 81 -8.82 -5.47 -17.60
CA GLU A 81 -7.46 -5.12 -17.27
C GLU A 81 -7.35 -3.60 -17.01
N HIS A 82 -6.57 -3.24 -16.01
CA HIS A 82 -6.30 -1.86 -15.67
C HIS A 82 -4.83 -1.70 -15.36
N GLN A 83 -4.16 -0.83 -16.10
CA GLN A 83 -2.76 -0.52 -15.83
C GLN A 83 -2.68 0.32 -14.54
N GLY A 84 -1.92 -0.16 -13.59
CA GLY A 84 -1.59 0.57 -12.37
C GLY A 84 -0.62 1.72 -12.65
N ARG A 85 -0.39 2.53 -11.61
CA ARG A 85 0.64 3.58 -11.61
C ARG A 85 1.67 3.26 -10.55
N ILE A 86 2.91 3.61 -10.82
CA ILE A 86 3.96 3.56 -9.81
C ILE A 86 3.87 4.85 -9.00
N VAL A 87 3.65 4.71 -7.70
CA VAL A 87 3.63 5.86 -6.79
C VAL A 87 4.98 5.98 -6.13
N ALA A 88 5.71 7.04 -6.44
CA ALA A 88 6.96 7.39 -5.80
C ALA A 88 6.69 8.46 -4.72
N ILE A 89 7.17 8.22 -3.51
CA ILE A 89 7.07 9.18 -2.41
C ILE A 89 8.38 9.93 -2.35
N ALA A 90 8.29 11.26 -2.37
CA ALA A 90 9.46 12.14 -2.27
C ALA A 90 9.38 13.00 -0.99
N PRO A 91 9.75 12.43 0.17
CA PRO A 91 9.81 13.19 1.41
C PRO A 91 10.93 14.23 1.33
N PRO A 92 10.76 15.40 1.95
CA PRO A 92 11.88 16.32 2.14
C PRO A 92 12.91 15.65 3.05
N PHE A 93 14.18 15.77 2.71
CA PHE A 93 15.28 15.29 3.54
C PHE A 93 16.47 16.24 3.49
N ASP A 94 17.29 16.23 4.53
CA ASP A 94 18.53 16.98 4.57
C ASP A 94 19.57 16.29 3.71
N ARG A 95 19.93 16.90 2.58
CA ARG A 95 20.94 16.36 1.66
C ARG A 95 22.33 16.24 2.29
N ALA A 96 22.61 16.94 3.37
CA ALA A 96 23.87 16.80 4.09
C ALA A 96 24.08 15.39 4.67
N ILE A 97 22.98 14.64 4.91
CA ILE A 97 23.04 13.26 5.39
C ILE A 97 23.58 12.29 4.33
N GLU A 98 23.44 12.58 3.04
CA GLU A 98 23.86 11.68 1.94
C GLU A 98 25.36 11.37 2.04
N ARG A 99 26.18 12.36 2.35
CA ARG A 99 27.63 12.16 2.52
C ARG A 99 27.94 11.22 3.69
N ARG A 100 27.23 11.36 4.79
CA ARG A 100 27.40 10.47 5.96
C ARG A 100 26.94 9.06 5.68
N LEU A 101 25.82 8.92 4.96
CA LEU A 101 25.33 7.63 4.51
C LEU A 101 26.30 6.96 3.55
N ALA A 102 26.82 7.69 2.57
CA ALA A 102 27.80 7.14 1.62
C ALA A 102 29.03 6.58 2.33
N LEU A 103 29.59 7.32 3.29
CA LEU A 103 30.70 6.85 4.09
C LEU A 103 30.35 5.62 4.91
N HIS A 104 29.19 5.63 5.57
CA HIS A 104 28.73 4.51 6.39
C HIS A 104 28.52 3.24 5.55
N TYR A 105 27.92 3.36 4.37
CA TYR A 105 27.69 2.22 3.49
C TYR A 105 29.00 1.64 2.96
N ASP A 106 29.95 2.49 2.61
CA ASP A 106 31.28 2.06 2.17
C ASP A 106 32.04 1.34 3.29
N GLU A 107 32.06 1.91 4.50
CA GLU A 107 32.75 1.34 5.66
C GLU A 107 32.11 0.04 6.19
N VAL A 108 30.80 -0.02 6.27
CA VAL A 108 30.09 -1.15 6.93
C VAL A 108 29.75 -2.26 5.95
N TYR A 109 29.36 -1.92 4.74
CA TYR A 109 28.88 -2.87 3.74
C TYR A 109 29.89 -3.08 2.58
N GLY A 110 30.93 -2.24 2.48
CA GLY A 110 31.87 -2.32 1.37
C GLY A 110 31.25 -2.03 0.01
N ALA A 111 30.13 -1.29 -0.01
CA ALA A 111 29.36 -0.99 -1.22
C ALA A 111 28.98 0.49 -1.27
N PRO A 112 29.12 1.16 -2.43
CA PRO A 112 28.70 2.55 -2.55
C PRO A 112 27.21 2.70 -2.39
N LEU A 113 26.76 3.84 -1.83
CA LEU A 113 25.33 4.11 -1.61
C LEU A 113 24.49 3.93 -2.89
N GLY A 114 25.01 4.35 -4.04
CA GLY A 114 24.34 4.18 -5.34
C GLY A 114 24.13 2.72 -5.79
N ALA A 115 24.79 1.75 -5.16
CA ALA A 115 24.51 0.33 -5.44
C ALA A 115 23.12 -0.10 -4.98
N PHE A 116 22.45 0.69 -4.13
CA PHE A 116 21.09 0.46 -3.63
C PHE A 116 20.04 1.23 -4.41
N ASP A 117 20.44 2.04 -5.38
CA ASP A 117 19.51 2.74 -6.25
C ASP A 117 18.77 1.74 -7.16
N VAL A 118 17.47 1.90 -7.26
CA VAL A 118 16.67 1.16 -8.22
C VAL A 118 16.70 1.93 -9.54
N PRO A 119 17.37 1.40 -10.59
CA PRO A 119 17.43 2.09 -11.86
C PRO A 119 16.04 2.26 -12.48
N GLU A 120 15.77 3.39 -13.12
CA GLU A 120 14.46 3.65 -13.73
C GLU A 120 14.03 2.56 -14.73
N ALA A 121 14.98 1.97 -15.44
CA ALA A 121 14.73 0.85 -16.34
C ALA A 121 14.15 -0.40 -15.65
N ALA A 122 14.46 -0.60 -14.35
CA ALA A 122 13.92 -1.71 -13.55
C ALA A 122 12.50 -1.43 -13.04
N ILE A 123 12.06 -0.16 -13.05
CA ILE A 123 10.73 0.26 -12.59
C ILE A 123 9.68 0.07 -13.70
N GLY A 124 10.10 -0.06 -14.96
CA GLY A 124 9.21 -0.22 -16.12
C GLY A 124 8.65 1.12 -16.65
N GLU A 125 8.02 1.06 -17.81
CA GLU A 125 7.48 2.23 -18.53
C GLU A 125 6.11 2.72 -18.01
N GLY A 126 5.69 2.31 -16.83
CA GLY A 126 4.40 2.71 -16.23
C GLY A 126 4.32 4.20 -15.91
N ALA A 127 3.12 4.76 -15.94
CA ALA A 127 2.88 6.13 -15.52
C ALA A 127 3.33 6.32 -14.06
N ARG A 128 4.29 7.23 -13.84
CA ARG A 128 4.83 7.55 -12.52
C ARG A 128 4.09 8.72 -11.91
N GLU A 129 3.57 8.54 -10.72
CA GLU A 129 2.99 9.58 -9.90
C GLU A 129 3.94 9.91 -8.75
N VAL A 130 4.39 11.16 -8.64
CA VAL A 130 5.24 11.59 -7.53
C VAL A 130 4.38 12.30 -6.49
N VAL A 131 4.26 11.70 -5.33
CA VAL A 131 3.59 12.30 -4.17
C VAL A 131 4.65 13.00 -3.32
N ARG A 132 4.53 14.32 -3.17
CA ARG A 132 5.37 15.10 -2.27
C ARG A 132 4.79 15.01 -0.87
N TRP A 133 5.63 14.68 0.07
CA TRP A 133 5.28 14.74 1.49
C TRP A 133 5.04 16.20 1.88
N PRO A 134 3.93 16.53 2.59
CA PRO A 134 3.67 17.89 3.08
C PRO A 134 4.69 18.37 4.09
#